data_4f90dce681e1d4d79408964a0a1d3eac
#
_entry.id   4f90dce681e1d4d79408964a0a1d3eac
#
_cell.length_a   1.000
_cell.length_b   1.000
_cell.length_c   1.000
_cell.angle_alpha   90.00
_cell.angle_beta   90.00
_cell.angle_gamma   90.00
#
_symmetry.space_group_name_H-M   'P 1'
#
loop_
_entity.id
_entity.type
_entity.pdbx_description
1 polymer ?
#
loop_
_entity_poly.entity_id
_entity_poly.type
_entity_poly.pdbx_seq_one_letter_code
_entity_poly.pdbx_strand_id
1 'polypeptide(L)'
;KLATRAAYKHDSRALTWFMEAANGSIPVLFSDKQLRWRTRAALRVKDWSVVLESINAMSILEQKTAAWRYWKARALKEQGGLEEARVIFLSLSRGHHFYGQLAGEELGIVSGALPQTYKIGEEEIIAIQKLPGIQRTLALYRLNFRIEATREWIWAIRGFNDKRLLAVSEIARRNNFYDIAINTANKTIG
;
A
#
# COMPACT_ATOMS: atom_id res chain seq x y z
N LYS A 1 -13.23 25.37 4.28
CA LYS A 1 -14.00 24.33 5.01
C LYS A 1 -15.16 23.77 4.18
N LEU A 2 -15.97 24.61 3.48
CA LEU A 2 -17.10 24.14 2.66
C LEU A 2 -16.66 23.21 1.53
N ALA A 3 -15.67 23.58 0.71
CA ALA A 3 -15.13 22.75 -0.37
C ALA A 3 -14.73 21.34 0.09
N THR A 4 -14.05 21.25 1.25
CA THR A 4 -13.63 19.96 1.82
C THR A 4 -14.84 19.10 2.24
N ARG A 5 -15.86 19.70 2.82
CA ARG A 5 -17.12 19.00 3.17
C ARG A 5 -17.86 18.52 1.93
N ALA A 6 -17.92 19.35 0.88
CA ALA A 6 -18.49 18.97 -0.40
C ALA A 6 -17.74 17.81 -1.04
N ALA A 7 -16.39 17.86 -1.01
CA ALA A 7 -15.56 16.77 -1.52
C ALA A 7 -15.78 15.44 -0.78
N TYR A 8 -16.00 15.46 0.55
CA TYR A 8 -16.39 14.27 1.33
C TYR A 8 -17.71 13.66 0.87
N LYS A 9 -18.66 14.53 0.48
CA LYS A 9 -19.98 14.09 0.01
C LYS A 9 -20.02 13.81 -1.49
N HIS A 10 -18.89 13.88 -2.17
CA HIS A 10 -18.77 13.74 -3.62
C HIS A 10 -19.59 14.77 -4.42
N ASP A 11 -19.86 15.93 -3.84
CA ASP A 11 -20.56 17.03 -4.51
C ASP A 11 -19.72 17.54 -5.69
N SER A 12 -20.32 17.65 -6.87
CA SER A 12 -19.65 18.09 -8.09
C SER A 12 -19.08 19.51 -8.01
N ARG A 13 -19.66 20.36 -7.16
CA ARG A 13 -19.21 21.74 -6.93
C ARG A 13 -17.95 21.85 -6.08
N ALA A 14 -17.50 20.75 -5.49
CA ALA A 14 -16.36 20.77 -4.56
C ALA A 14 -15.11 21.36 -5.20
N LEU A 15 -14.80 20.98 -6.45
CA LEU A 15 -13.62 21.48 -7.15
C LEU A 15 -13.73 22.99 -7.43
N THR A 16 -14.86 23.46 -7.91
CA THR A 16 -15.13 24.90 -8.15
C THR A 16 -14.88 25.70 -6.89
N TRP A 17 -15.41 25.26 -5.74
CA TRP A 17 -15.20 25.96 -4.47
C TRP A 17 -13.73 25.91 -3.97
N PHE A 18 -12.97 24.88 -4.30
CA PHE A 18 -11.54 24.88 -4.05
C PHE A 18 -10.80 25.88 -4.95
N MET A 19 -11.20 25.99 -6.23
CA MET A 19 -10.61 26.94 -7.18
C MET A 19 -10.92 28.37 -6.79
N GLU A 20 -12.16 28.68 -6.45
CA GLU A 20 -12.57 30.00 -5.95
C GLU A 20 -11.77 30.39 -4.70
N ALA A 21 -11.59 29.46 -3.76
CA ALA A 21 -10.80 29.73 -2.56
C ALA A 21 -9.31 29.92 -2.85
N ALA A 22 -8.76 29.27 -3.88
CA ALA A 22 -7.37 29.44 -4.30
C ALA A 22 -7.13 30.78 -5.01
N ASN A 23 -8.10 31.21 -5.83
CA ASN A 23 -8.00 32.41 -6.68
C ASN A 23 -8.65 33.67 -6.05
N GLY A 24 -9.08 33.59 -4.81
CA GLY A 24 -9.68 34.73 -4.09
C GLY A 24 -8.69 35.86 -3.84
N SER A 25 -9.20 37.02 -3.45
CA SER A 25 -8.39 38.21 -3.13
C SER A 25 -7.35 37.99 -2.04
N ILE A 26 -7.57 36.99 -1.18
CA ILE A 26 -6.62 36.54 -0.16
C ILE A 26 -6.33 35.08 -0.44
N PRO A 27 -5.12 34.73 -0.96
CA PRO A 27 -4.76 33.36 -1.24
C PRO A 27 -4.85 32.49 0.02
N VAL A 28 -5.57 31.37 -0.08
CA VAL A 28 -5.71 30.42 1.02
C VAL A 28 -4.63 29.35 0.90
N LEU A 29 -3.75 29.26 1.89
CA LEU A 29 -2.83 28.13 2.03
C LEU A 29 -3.61 26.90 2.49
N PHE A 30 -3.69 25.89 1.63
CA PHE A 30 -4.36 24.63 1.95
C PHE A 30 -3.44 23.73 2.76
N SER A 31 -3.99 23.11 3.80
CA SER A 31 -3.31 22.02 4.52
C SER A 31 -3.26 20.75 3.65
N ASP A 32 -2.36 19.82 3.98
CA ASP A 32 -2.27 18.51 3.29
C ASP A 32 -3.63 17.79 3.23
N LYS A 33 -4.40 17.86 4.32
CA LYS A 33 -5.76 17.30 4.36
C LYS A 33 -6.68 17.92 3.29
N GLN A 34 -6.61 19.22 3.09
CA GLN A 34 -7.41 19.93 2.10
C GLN A 34 -6.92 19.64 0.68
N LEU A 35 -5.60 19.61 0.48
CA LEU A 35 -4.97 19.25 -0.80
C LEU A 35 -5.32 17.83 -1.23
N ARG A 36 -5.29 16.87 -0.31
CA ARG A 36 -5.74 15.50 -0.58
C ARG A 36 -7.18 15.43 -1.09
N TRP A 37 -8.07 16.27 -0.58
CA TRP A 37 -9.46 16.29 -1.02
C TRP A 37 -9.67 17.11 -2.28
N ARG A 38 -8.90 18.18 -2.49
CA ARG A 38 -8.84 18.90 -3.78
C ARG A 38 -8.38 17.98 -4.89
N THR A 39 -7.32 17.22 -4.66
CA THR A 39 -6.82 16.21 -5.62
C THR A 39 -7.92 15.18 -5.97
N ARG A 40 -8.61 14.62 -4.96
CA ARG A 40 -9.69 13.65 -5.21
C ARG A 40 -10.87 14.26 -5.97
N ALA A 41 -11.21 15.52 -5.70
CA ALA A 41 -12.25 16.23 -6.45
C ALA A 41 -11.82 16.43 -7.92
N ALA A 42 -10.57 16.82 -8.16
CA ALA A 42 -10.01 16.98 -9.51
C ALA A 42 -9.94 15.65 -10.27
N LEU A 43 -9.54 14.55 -9.60
CA LEU A 43 -9.52 13.20 -10.19
C LEU A 43 -10.88 12.74 -10.70
N ARG A 44 -11.97 13.08 -10.00
CA ARG A 44 -13.34 12.72 -10.42
C ARG A 44 -13.75 13.34 -11.75
N VAL A 45 -13.27 14.54 -12.01
CA VAL A 45 -13.55 15.27 -13.26
C VAL A 45 -12.40 15.19 -14.26
N LYS A 46 -11.35 14.44 -13.93
CA LYS A 46 -10.13 14.26 -14.74
C LYS A 46 -9.40 15.57 -15.05
N ASP A 47 -9.46 16.53 -14.14
CA ASP A 47 -8.67 17.77 -14.25
C ASP A 47 -7.24 17.50 -13.79
N TRP A 48 -6.44 16.99 -14.72
CA TRP A 48 -5.06 16.56 -14.47
C TRP A 48 -4.13 17.70 -14.07
N SER A 49 -4.42 18.91 -14.51
CA SER A 49 -3.67 20.11 -14.13
C SER A 49 -3.81 20.38 -12.62
N VAL A 50 -5.06 20.41 -12.15
CA VAL A 50 -5.34 20.63 -10.72
C VAL A 50 -4.86 19.45 -9.86
N VAL A 51 -4.89 18.22 -10.39
CA VAL A 51 -4.32 17.05 -9.72
C VAL A 51 -2.82 17.27 -9.46
N LEU A 52 -2.05 17.62 -10.50
CA LEU A 52 -0.62 17.82 -10.42
C LEU A 52 -0.26 18.98 -9.49
N GLU A 53 -0.93 20.13 -9.67
CA GLU A 53 -0.77 21.30 -8.82
C GLU A 53 -1.01 20.97 -7.33
N SER A 54 -2.14 20.30 -7.05
CA SER A 54 -2.52 19.96 -5.68
C SER A 54 -1.51 19.01 -5.02
N ILE A 55 -1.01 18.02 -5.75
CA ILE A 55 -0.01 17.07 -5.22
C ILE A 55 1.34 17.79 -4.99
N ASN A 56 1.76 18.65 -5.91
CA ASN A 56 3.01 19.40 -5.75
C ASN A 56 2.96 20.40 -4.59
N ALA A 57 1.78 20.88 -4.22
CA ALA A 57 1.58 21.77 -3.07
C ALA A 57 1.54 21.02 -1.72
N MET A 58 1.44 19.69 -1.71
CA MET A 58 1.50 18.89 -0.46
C MET A 58 2.89 18.95 0.17
N SER A 59 2.97 18.65 1.46
CA SER A 59 4.25 18.47 2.14
C SER A 59 5.07 17.35 1.47
N ILE A 60 6.40 17.44 1.58
CA ILE A 60 7.33 16.43 1.01
C ILE A 60 6.98 15.02 1.51
N LEU A 61 6.56 14.91 2.76
CA LEU A 61 6.17 13.61 3.35
C LEU A 61 4.95 13.02 2.67
N GLU A 62 3.92 13.81 2.44
CA GLU A 62 2.72 13.37 1.72
C GLU A 62 3.04 13.00 0.27
N GLN A 63 3.80 13.83 -0.44
CA GLN A 63 4.18 13.57 -1.84
C GLN A 63 4.93 12.24 -2.01
N LYS A 64 5.66 11.78 -1.00
CA LYS A 64 6.40 10.51 -1.03
C LYS A 64 5.52 9.28 -0.88
N THR A 65 4.26 9.43 -0.48
CA THR A 65 3.36 8.27 -0.34
C THR A 65 3.08 7.63 -1.70
N ALA A 66 2.95 6.32 -1.73
CA ALA A 66 2.74 5.57 -2.97
C ALA A 66 1.50 6.05 -3.74
N ALA A 67 0.42 6.39 -3.03
CA ALA A 67 -0.82 6.89 -3.62
C ALA A 67 -0.60 8.19 -4.41
N TRP A 68 0.03 9.20 -3.79
CA TRP A 68 0.22 10.49 -4.47
C TRP A 68 1.28 10.44 -5.54
N ARG A 69 2.30 9.60 -5.39
CA ARG A 69 3.27 9.32 -6.46
C ARG A 69 2.59 8.71 -7.68
N TYR A 70 1.71 7.73 -7.49
CA TYR A 70 0.96 7.11 -8.58
C TYR A 70 0.08 8.13 -9.31
N TRP A 71 -0.71 8.92 -8.58
CA TRP A 71 -1.59 9.92 -9.20
C TRP A 71 -0.82 11.07 -9.83
N LYS A 72 0.35 11.43 -9.30
CA LYS A 72 1.28 12.38 -9.95
C LYS A 72 1.75 11.84 -11.29
N ALA A 73 2.19 10.59 -11.34
CA ALA A 73 2.62 9.95 -12.58
C ALA A 73 1.49 9.85 -13.61
N ARG A 74 0.26 9.51 -13.16
CA ARG A 74 -0.92 9.54 -14.04
C ARG A 74 -1.19 10.93 -14.59
N ALA A 75 -1.15 11.96 -13.77
CA ALA A 75 -1.38 13.33 -14.21
C ALA A 75 -0.30 13.80 -15.22
N LEU A 76 0.96 13.48 -14.95
CA LEU A 76 2.07 13.75 -15.89
C LEU A 76 1.85 13.04 -17.23
N LYS A 77 1.50 11.76 -17.21
CA LYS A 77 1.22 10.98 -18.42
C LYS A 77 0.12 11.60 -19.27
N GLU A 78 -0.98 12.00 -18.65
CA GLU A 78 -2.13 12.62 -19.35
C GLU A 78 -1.82 14.04 -19.88
N GLN A 79 -0.80 14.70 -19.33
CA GLN A 79 -0.30 15.99 -19.80
C GLN A 79 0.89 15.87 -20.79
N GLY A 80 1.23 14.65 -21.23
CA GLY A 80 2.29 14.42 -22.19
C GLY A 80 3.70 14.25 -21.60
N GLY A 81 3.86 14.34 -20.28
CA GLY A 81 5.13 14.10 -19.56
C GLY A 81 5.44 12.62 -19.40
N LEU A 82 5.53 11.87 -20.52
CA LEU A 82 5.60 10.42 -20.56
C LEU A 82 6.85 9.87 -19.85
N GLU A 83 8.01 10.51 -20.06
CA GLU A 83 9.28 10.03 -19.48
C GLU A 83 9.31 10.21 -17.96
N GLU A 84 8.86 11.36 -17.46
CA GLU A 84 8.78 11.59 -16.01
C GLU A 84 7.78 10.63 -15.35
N ALA A 85 6.61 10.42 -15.96
CA ALA A 85 5.62 9.46 -15.49
C ALA A 85 6.20 8.05 -15.43
N ARG A 86 6.92 7.64 -16.48
CA ARG A 86 7.55 6.31 -16.58
C ARG A 86 8.56 6.06 -15.46
N VAL A 87 9.40 7.04 -15.15
CA VAL A 87 10.39 6.94 -14.05
C VAL A 87 9.67 6.69 -12.72
N ILE A 88 8.59 7.42 -12.46
CA ILE A 88 7.81 7.25 -11.22
C ILE A 88 7.14 5.88 -11.19
N PHE A 89 6.51 5.44 -12.28
CA PHE A 89 5.88 4.12 -12.37
C PHE A 89 6.89 2.99 -12.19
N LEU A 90 8.08 3.05 -12.82
CA LEU A 90 9.15 2.06 -12.64
C LEU A 90 9.60 1.97 -11.18
N SER A 91 9.69 3.10 -10.49
CA SER A 91 10.05 3.11 -9.08
C SER A 91 8.95 2.50 -8.20
N LEU A 92 7.68 2.74 -8.50
CA LEU A 92 6.54 2.22 -7.76
C LEU A 92 6.31 0.72 -8.00
N SER A 93 6.49 0.25 -9.25
CA SER A 93 6.21 -1.13 -9.66
C SER A 93 7.09 -2.17 -8.95
N ARG A 94 8.20 -1.75 -8.35
CA ARG A 94 9.06 -2.60 -7.52
C ARG A 94 8.46 -2.91 -6.15
N GLY A 95 7.42 -2.18 -5.75
CA GLY A 95 6.78 -2.36 -4.44
C GLY A 95 5.61 -3.35 -4.49
N HIS A 96 5.61 -4.31 -3.56
CA HIS A 96 4.53 -5.30 -3.42
C HIS A 96 3.30 -4.71 -2.71
N HIS A 97 2.72 -3.66 -3.27
CA HIS A 97 1.52 -3.00 -2.75
C HIS A 97 0.60 -2.57 -3.90
N PHE A 98 -0.65 -2.24 -3.59
CA PHE A 98 -1.68 -1.88 -4.56
C PHE A 98 -1.21 -0.90 -5.65
N TYR A 99 -0.59 0.23 -5.27
CA TYR A 99 -0.11 1.22 -6.24
C TYR A 99 1.12 0.75 -7.02
N GLY A 100 1.89 -0.22 -6.49
CA GLY A 100 2.97 -0.88 -7.22
C GLY A 100 2.44 -1.75 -8.35
N GLN A 101 1.37 -2.50 -8.09
CA GLN A 101 0.68 -3.30 -9.11
C GLN A 101 0.09 -2.42 -10.21
N LEU A 102 -0.66 -1.36 -9.83
CA LEU A 102 -1.20 -0.40 -10.79
C LEU A 102 -0.11 0.27 -11.64
N ALA A 103 1.03 0.60 -11.03
CA ALA A 103 2.16 1.18 -11.77
C ALA A 103 2.77 0.17 -12.75
N GLY A 104 2.83 -1.11 -12.40
CA GLY A 104 3.24 -2.18 -13.29
C GLY A 104 2.29 -2.29 -14.50
N GLU A 105 0.99 -2.23 -14.27
CA GLU A 105 -0.03 -2.25 -15.35
C GLU A 105 0.14 -1.05 -16.30
N GLU A 106 0.41 0.14 -15.78
CA GLU A 106 0.67 1.34 -16.60
C GLU A 106 1.91 1.19 -17.49
N LEU A 107 2.87 0.36 -17.09
CA LEU A 107 4.08 0.05 -17.85
C LEU A 107 3.91 -1.15 -18.81
N GLY A 108 2.73 -1.80 -18.81
CA GLY A 108 2.51 -3.05 -19.51
C GLY A 108 3.25 -4.24 -18.92
N ILE A 109 3.74 -4.12 -17.68
CA ILE A 109 4.31 -5.23 -16.94
C ILE A 109 3.15 -6.09 -16.48
N VAL A 110 2.92 -7.19 -17.19
CA VAL A 110 1.91 -8.18 -16.77
C VAL A 110 2.40 -8.78 -15.45
N SER A 111 1.74 -8.39 -14.35
CA SER A 111 1.93 -9.02 -13.03
C SER A 111 1.39 -10.46 -13.06
N GLY A 112 2.00 -11.31 -13.86
CA GLY A 112 1.57 -12.69 -14.08
C GLY A 112 2.67 -13.72 -13.88
N ALA A 113 3.91 -13.31 -13.81
CA ALA A 113 4.97 -14.17 -13.32
C ALA A 113 5.05 -13.96 -11.79
N LEU A 114 4.25 -14.71 -11.04
CA LEU A 114 4.66 -15.02 -9.67
C LEU A 114 6.13 -15.46 -9.76
N PRO A 115 7.06 -14.79 -9.03
CA PRO A 115 8.43 -15.30 -8.94
C PRO A 115 8.30 -16.78 -8.62
N GLN A 116 9.17 -17.62 -9.19
CA GLN A 116 9.11 -19.06 -8.99
C GLN A 116 8.85 -19.31 -7.52
N THR A 117 7.66 -19.80 -7.21
CA THR A 117 7.24 -20.04 -5.83
C THR A 117 8.25 -21.03 -5.28
N TYR A 118 9.11 -20.56 -4.38
CA TYR A 118 9.99 -21.44 -3.65
C TYR A 118 9.11 -22.50 -2.99
N LYS A 119 9.17 -23.72 -3.50
CA LYS A 119 8.46 -24.86 -2.90
C LYS A 119 9.19 -25.23 -1.64
N ILE A 120 8.60 -24.90 -0.51
CA ILE A 120 9.11 -25.25 0.80
C ILE A 120 9.09 -26.77 0.92
N GLY A 121 10.23 -27.36 1.24
CA GLY A 121 10.34 -28.80 1.48
C GLY A 121 9.58 -29.20 2.75
N GLU A 122 8.95 -30.38 2.73
CA GLU A 122 8.22 -30.89 3.90
C GLU A 122 9.14 -31.07 5.12
N GLU A 123 10.39 -31.46 4.90
CA GLU A 123 11.40 -31.60 5.96
C GLU A 123 11.67 -30.27 6.67
N GLU A 124 11.70 -29.15 5.94
CA GLU A 124 11.90 -27.82 6.49
C GLU A 124 10.70 -27.38 7.34
N ILE A 125 9.49 -27.68 6.87
CA ILE A 125 8.24 -27.42 7.61
C ILE A 125 8.25 -28.20 8.94
N ILE A 126 8.57 -29.49 8.89
CA ILE A 126 8.64 -30.35 10.08
C ILE A 126 9.71 -29.84 11.07
N ALA A 127 10.87 -29.45 10.57
CA ALA A 127 11.94 -28.91 11.42
C ALA A 127 11.52 -27.63 12.15
N ILE A 128 10.88 -26.70 11.44
CA ILE A 128 10.40 -25.45 12.03
C ILE A 128 9.23 -25.69 12.98
N GLN A 129 8.34 -26.62 12.67
CA GLN A 129 7.20 -26.95 13.53
C GLN A 129 7.64 -27.51 14.89
N LYS A 130 8.83 -28.14 14.97
CA LYS A 130 9.41 -28.65 16.21
C LYS A 130 10.01 -27.56 17.10
N LEU A 131 10.16 -26.33 16.63
CA LEU A 131 10.71 -25.24 17.43
C LEU A 131 9.80 -24.94 18.63
N PRO A 132 10.34 -24.83 19.85
CA PRO A 132 9.52 -24.66 21.06
C PRO A 132 8.58 -23.44 20.99
N GLY A 133 9.02 -22.30 20.43
CA GLY A 133 8.18 -21.11 20.26
C GLY A 133 6.99 -21.34 19.31
N ILE A 134 7.21 -22.09 18.23
CA ILE A 134 6.13 -22.43 17.29
C ILE A 134 5.15 -23.41 17.94
N GLN A 135 5.63 -24.41 18.66
CA GLN A 135 4.76 -25.34 19.40
C GLN A 135 3.91 -24.63 20.45
N ARG A 136 4.51 -23.72 21.24
CA ARG A 136 3.75 -22.93 22.24
C ARG A 136 2.69 -22.08 21.57
N THR A 137 3.03 -21.43 20.45
CA THR A 137 2.06 -20.62 19.69
C THR A 137 0.87 -21.47 19.22
N LEU A 138 1.14 -22.63 18.61
CA LEU A 138 0.08 -23.52 18.13
C LEU A 138 -0.80 -24.03 19.28
N ALA A 139 -0.21 -24.32 20.43
CA ALA A 139 -0.95 -24.72 21.63
C ALA A 139 -1.84 -23.58 22.14
N LEU A 140 -1.33 -22.36 22.22
CA LEU A 140 -2.13 -21.19 22.63
C LEU A 140 -3.30 -20.94 21.67
N TYR A 141 -3.10 -21.06 20.36
CA TYR A 141 -4.19 -20.93 19.38
C TYR A 141 -5.27 -22.00 19.57
N ARG A 142 -4.89 -23.26 19.82
CA ARG A 142 -5.85 -24.35 20.08
C ARG A 142 -6.65 -24.12 21.36
N LEU A 143 -6.06 -23.46 22.34
CA LEU A 143 -6.74 -23.05 23.59
C LEU A 143 -7.52 -21.72 23.44
N ASN A 144 -7.58 -21.16 22.24
CA ASN A 144 -8.23 -19.89 21.92
C ASN A 144 -7.62 -18.63 22.59
N PHE A 145 -6.37 -18.69 23.09
CA PHE A 145 -5.62 -17.56 23.59
C PHE A 145 -4.97 -16.79 22.43
N ARG A 146 -5.78 -16.14 21.59
CA ARG A 146 -5.34 -15.55 20.32
C ARG A 146 -4.32 -14.43 20.49
N ILE A 147 -4.50 -13.58 21.51
CA ILE A 147 -3.61 -12.43 21.76
C ILE A 147 -2.22 -12.91 22.17
N GLU A 148 -2.16 -13.83 23.12
CA GLU A 148 -0.93 -14.44 23.63
C GLU A 148 -0.23 -15.23 22.52
N ALA A 149 -1.01 -16.02 21.76
CA ALA A 149 -0.50 -16.77 20.62
C ALA A 149 0.14 -15.86 19.57
N THR A 150 -0.51 -14.73 19.25
CA THR A 150 0.04 -13.78 18.28
C THR A 150 1.32 -13.13 18.78
N ARG A 151 1.42 -12.79 20.07
CA ARG A 151 2.66 -12.26 20.68
C ARG A 151 3.79 -13.28 20.66
N GLU A 152 3.50 -14.51 21.03
CA GLU A 152 4.46 -15.62 20.99
C GLU A 152 4.92 -15.90 19.56
N TRP A 153 4.02 -15.87 18.57
CA TRP A 153 4.35 -16.02 17.16
C TRP A 153 5.34 -14.97 16.70
N ILE A 154 5.03 -13.69 16.92
CA ILE A 154 5.90 -12.57 16.54
C ILE A 154 7.29 -12.72 17.18
N TRP A 155 7.34 -13.18 18.42
CA TRP A 155 8.58 -13.45 19.12
C TRP A 155 9.34 -14.63 18.53
N ALA A 156 8.66 -15.74 18.26
CA ALA A 156 9.26 -16.98 17.78
C ALA A 156 9.88 -16.86 16.37
N ILE A 157 9.31 -16.00 15.51
CA ILE A 157 9.79 -15.81 14.14
C ILE A 157 10.83 -14.69 13.98
N ARG A 158 11.28 -14.07 15.07
CA ARG A 158 12.32 -13.02 15.01
C ARG A 158 13.60 -13.58 14.40
N GLY A 159 14.17 -12.81 13.46
CA GLY A 159 15.41 -13.20 12.78
C GLY A 159 15.27 -14.36 11.79
N PHE A 160 14.05 -14.79 11.46
CA PHE A 160 13.84 -15.73 10.37
C PHE A 160 14.11 -15.05 9.03
N ASN A 161 14.82 -15.77 8.15
CA ASN A 161 14.97 -15.39 6.75
C ASN A 161 13.69 -15.74 5.96
N ASP A 162 13.60 -15.29 4.71
CA ASP A 162 12.42 -15.45 3.86
C ASP A 162 11.98 -16.92 3.72
N LYS A 163 12.92 -17.85 3.55
CA LYS A 163 12.61 -19.28 3.47
C LYS A 163 11.90 -19.78 4.73
N ARG A 164 12.42 -19.43 5.90
CA ARG A 164 11.82 -19.81 7.19
C ARG A 164 10.50 -19.09 7.44
N LEU A 165 10.37 -17.83 7.00
CA LEU A 165 9.11 -17.08 7.07
C LEU A 165 8.04 -17.74 6.19
N LEU A 166 8.37 -18.17 4.98
CA LEU A 166 7.44 -18.89 4.12
C LEU A 166 7.04 -20.25 4.74
N ALA A 167 8.01 -21.01 5.29
CA ALA A 167 7.72 -22.29 5.92
C ALA A 167 6.80 -22.15 7.14
N VAL A 168 7.05 -21.16 8.00
CA VAL A 168 6.19 -20.92 9.17
C VAL A 168 4.81 -20.35 8.77
N SER A 169 4.72 -19.57 7.70
CA SER A 169 3.45 -19.14 7.10
C SER A 169 2.63 -20.36 6.64
N GLU A 170 3.26 -21.34 6.00
CA GLU A 170 2.61 -22.57 5.58
C GLU A 170 2.14 -23.41 6.80
N ILE A 171 2.90 -23.44 7.90
CA ILE A 171 2.46 -24.07 9.16
C ILE A 171 1.18 -23.40 9.69
N ALA A 172 1.14 -22.07 9.69
CA ALA A 172 -0.06 -21.33 10.10
C ALA A 172 -1.26 -21.63 9.20
N ARG A 173 -1.07 -21.65 7.87
CA ARG A 173 -2.09 -21.98 6.89
C ARG A 173 -2.66 -23.40 7.11
N ARG A 174 -1.80 -24.40 7.32
CA ARG A 174 -2.21 -25.79 7.60
C ARG A 174 -3.02 -25.93 8.89
N ASN A 175 -2.83 -25.01 9.84
CA ASN A 175 -3.58 -24.96 11.09
C ASN A 175 -4.79 -24.00 11.02
N ASN A 176 -5.15 -23.48 9.85
CA ASN A 176 -6.26 -22.54 9.61
C ASN A 176 -6.12 -21.17 10.29
N PHE A 177 -4.88 -20.74 10.59
CA PHE A 177 -4.59 -19.43 11.15
C PHE A 177 -4.19 -18.47 10.02
N TYR A 178 -5.16 -18.16 9.15
CA TYR A 178 -4.94 -17.45 7.89
C TYR A 178 -4.44 -16.02 8.07
N ASP A 179 -4.91 -15.31 9.10
CA ASP A 179 -4.49 -13.95 9.44
C ASP A 179 -2.98 -13.85 9.70
N ILE A 180 -2.44 -14.72 10.54
CA ILE A 180 -1.00 -14.76 10.80
C ILE A 180 -0.20 -15.37 9.66
N ALA A 181 -0.78 -16.29 8.89
CA ALA A 181 -0.14 -16.84 7.70
C ALA A 181 0.15 -15.71 6.68
N ILE A 182 -0.86 -14.91 6.35
CA ILE A 182 -0.75 -13.78 5.43
C ILE A 182 0.23 -12.73 5.97
N ASN A 183 0.06 -12.33 7.24
CA ASN A 183 0.92 -11.33 7.86
C ASN A 183 2.39 -11.77 7.94
N THR A 184 2.64 -13.07 8.05
CA THR A 184 4.00 -13.64 8.08
C THR A 184 4.59 -13.69 6.68
N ALA A 185 3.83 -14.13 5.68
CA ALA A 185 4.27 -14.14 4.29
C ALA A 185 4.61 -12.72 3.79
N ASN A 186 3.85 -11.72 4.18
CA ASN A 186 4.11 -10.32 3.83
C ASN A 186 5.39 -9.73 4.43
N LYS A 187 6.08 -10.43 5.33
CA LYS A 187 7.38 -10.01 5.87
C LYS A 187 8.55 -10.47 5.00
N THR A 188 8.33 -11.33 4.04
CA THR A 188 9.37 -11.72 3.09
C THR A 188 9.69 -10.56 2.16
N ILE A 189 10.96 -10.37 1.87
CA ILE A 189 11.47 -9.27 1.03
C ILE A 189 11.59 -9.79 -0.42
N GLY A 190 10.79 -10.62 -0.89
CA GLY A 190 10.70 -11.05 -2.29
C GLY A 190 11.99 -11.11 -3.09
#